data_01647ef277e3ad834658af5a1fe17f9c
#
_entry.id   01647ef277e3ad834658af5a1fe17f9c
#
_cell.length_a   1.000
_cell.length_b   1.000
_cell.length_c   1.000
_cell.angle_alpha   90.00
_cell.angle_beta   90.00
_cell.angle_gamma   90.00
#
_symmetry.space_group_name_H-M   'P 1'
#
loop_
_entity.id
_entity.type
_entity.pdbx_description
1 polymer ?
#
loop_
_entity_poly.entity_id
_entity_poly.type
_entity_poly.pdbx_seq_one_letter_code
_entity_poly.pdbx_strand_id
1 'polypeptide(L)'
;VVVKPNMSFTGGVMDAVNTHPEVVREIVAMCREAGASRVRVLDHPLRPSEQCIEGARDACRIFGDDVVHALNNKEFYREVAVREGKSLRETDVMKDVLDSQVLIAAPVAKSHGSTGVSLSMKGMMGLVWNRSIMHWRHNLHDAIVDLCTVLKPSLVVVDATRVLTSDGPGGPGTVITPRTVVASRDMVAADAYTVQAFEWYGQKLGPDKVRHIRLAHERGLGRMDVQSLIVKKVVI
;
A
#
# COMPACT_ATOMS: atom_id res chain seq x y z
N VAL A 1 1.37 -14.16 8.62
CA VAL A 1 1.43 -13.21 7.49
C VAL A 1 0.46 -12.06 7.75
N VAL A 2 0.90 -10.83 7.49
CA VAL A 2 0.02 -9.65 7.43
C VAL A 2 -0.05 -9.17 5.99
N VAL A 3 -1.26 -8.96 5.48
CA VAL A 3 -1.54 -8.34 4.18
C VAL A 3 -2.06 -6.94 4.42
N LYS A 4 -1.43 -5.94 3.79
CA LYS A 4 -1.83 -4.52 3.87
C LYS A 4 -2.40 -4.03 2.55
N PRO A 5 -3.71 -4.14 2.32
CA PRO A 5 -4.37 -3.51 1.17
C PRO A 5 -4.69 -2.03 1.42
N ASN A 6 -5.34 -1.37 0.47
CA ASN A 6 -6.08 -0.15 0.75
C ASN A 6 -7.54 -0.48 1.08
N MET A 7 -7.97 -0.12 2.29
CA MET A 7 -9.34 -0.24 2.80
C MET A 7 -9.69 1.02 3.62
N SER A 8 -9.39 2.20 3.09
CA SER A 8 -9.45 3.46 3.86
C SER A 8 -10.58 4.38 3.46
N PHE A 9 -11.25 4.12 2.36
CA PHE A 9 -12.30 4.96 1.82
C PHE A 9 -13.58 4.18 1.59
N THR A 10 -14.70 4.87 1.64
CA THR A 10 -15.99 4.35 1.17
C THR A 10 -16.07 4.56 -0.33
N GLY A 11 -16.47 3.55 -1.07
CA GLY A 11 -16.60 3.62 -2.54
C GLY A 11 -16.87 2.24 -3.13
N GLY A 12 -17.40 2.24 -4.33
CA GLY A 12 -17.63 1.02 -5.10
C GLY A 12 -16.31 0.41 -5.60
N VAL A 13 -16.36 -0.86 -5.97
CA VAL A 13 -15.18 -1.56 -6.50
C VAL A 13 -14.59 -0.82 -7.70
N MET A 14 -15.42 -0.25 -8.55
CA MET A 14 -15.00 0.46 -9.78
C MET A 14 -14.39 1.83 -9.54
N ASP A 15 -14.50 2.40 -8.33
CA ASP A 15 -13.93 3.72 -8.02
C ASP A 15 -12.41 3.68 -7.84
N ALA A 16 -11.84 2.48 -7.73
CA ALA A 16 -10.39 2.23 -7.55
C ALA A 16 -9.78 2.99 -6.35
N VAL A 17 -10.58 3.27 -5.32
CA VAL A 17 -10.12 3.92 -4.08
C VAL A 17 -9.59 2.92 -3.06
N ASN A 18 -10.04 1.66 -3.15
CA ASN A 18 -9.61 0.52 -2.35
C ASN A 18 -9.10 -0.62 -3.24
N THR A 19 -8.28 -1.48 -2.68
CA THR A 19 -7.83 -2.71 -3.36
C THR A 19 -9.03 -3.59 -3.70
N HIS A 20 -9.02 -4.19 -4.88
CA HIS A 20 -10.10 -5.07 -5.33
C HIS A 20 -10.28 -6.22 -4.35
N PRO A 21 -11.49 -6.50 -3.86
CA PRO A 21 -11.75 -7.57 -2.92
C PRO A 21 -11.21 -8.94 -3.36
N GLU A 22 -11.38 -9.27 -4.66
CA GLU A 22 -10.86 -10.52 -5.22
C GLU A 22 -9.32 -10.58 -5.22
N VAL A 23 -8.62 -9.46 -5.46
CA VAL A 23 -7.16 -9.42 -5.35
C VAL A 23 -6.73 -9.70 -3.90
N VAL A 24 -7.45 -9.15 -2.92
CA VAL A 24 -7.19 -9.42 -1.50
C VAL A 24 -7.43 -10.90 -1.21
N ARG A 25 -8.55 -11.45 -1.67
CA ARG A 25 -8.90 -12.87 -1.50
C ARG A 25 -7.83 -13.80 -2.07
N GLU A 26 -7.39 -13.55 -3.30
CA GLU A 26 -6.37 -14.38 -3.94
C GLU A 26 -5.03 -14.33 -3.22
N ILE A 27 -4.62 -13.15 -2.72
CA ILE A 27 -3.40 -13.05 -1.89
C ILE A 27 -3.54 -13.88 -0.62
N VAL A 28 -4.70 -13.86 0.04
CA VAL A 28 -4.96 -14.69 1.23
C VAL A 28 -4.90 -16.18 0.88
N ALA A 29 -5.55 -16.59 -0.23
CA ALA A 29 -5.51 -17.98 -0.73
C ALA A 29 -4.07 -18.44 -0.95
N MET A 30 -3.29 -17.69 -1.72
CA MET A 30 -1.88 -18.00 -2.01
C MET A 30 -1.03 -18.09 -0.73
N CYS A 31 -1.28 -17.23 0.27
CA CYS A 31 -0.59 -17.31 1.56
C CYS A 31 -0.92 -18.63 2.28
N ARG A 32 -2.18 -19.05 2.28
CA ARG A 32 -2.61 -20.33 2.88
C ARG A 32 -2.01 -21.52 2.15
N GLU A 33 -2.04 -21.53 0.82
CA GLU A 33 -1.40 -22.56 -0.01
C GLU A 33 0.10 -22.67 0.22
N ALA A 34 0.76 -21.52 0.46
CA ALA A 34 2.18 -21.46 0.83
C ALA A 34 2.45 -21.90 2.29
N GLY A 35 1.46 -22.37 3.04
CA GLY A 35 1.60 -22.90 4.39
C GLY A 35 1.54 -21.86 5.50
N ALA A 36 1.01 -20.66 5.26
CA ALA A 36 0.81 -19.68 6.32
C ALA A 36 -0.25 -20.16 7.32
N SER A 37 0.15 -20.41 8.56
CA SER A 37 -0.76 -20.84 9.65
C SER A 37 -1.79 -19.77 10.02
N ARG A 38 -1.38 -18.49 9.93
CA ARG A 38 -2.25 -17.33 10.21
C ARG A 38 -2.04 -16.25 9.16
N VAL A 39 -3.14 -15.77 8.56
CA VAL A 39 -3.14 -14.63 7.63
C VAL A 39 -4.11 -13.59 8.16
N ARG A 40 -3.68 -12.35 8.30
CA ARG A 40 -4.50 -11.20 8.66
C ARG A 40 -4.41 -10.11 7.61
N VAL A 41 -5.53 -9.55 7.25
CA VAL A 41 -5.67 -8.40 6.33
C VAL A 41 -6.00 -7.18 7.17
N LEU A 42 -5.11 -6.19 7.21
CA LEU A 42 -5.19 -5.10 8.17
C LEU A 42 -5.10 -3.73 7.50
N ASP A 43 -5.92 -2.80 7.94
CA ASP A 43 -5.81 -1.36 7.64
C ASP A 43 -6.30 -0.52 8.82
N HIS A 44 -5.90 0.77 8.83
CA HIS A 44 -6.50 1.80 9.65
C HIS A 44 -7.31 2.74 8.73
N PRO A 45 -8.65 2.55 8.61
CA PRO A 45 -9.48 3.33 7.71
C PRO A 45 -9.52 4.84 8.04
N LEU A 46 -9.75 5.66 7.02
CA LEU A 46 -9.98 7.11 7.15
C LEU A 46 -11.47 7.47 7.22
N ARG A 47 -12.33 6.53 6.85
CA ARG A 47 -13.79 6.65 6.83
C ARG A 47 -14.39 5.58 7.75
N PRO A 48 -15.71 5.53 7.96
CA PRO A 48 -16.33 4.53 8.81
C PRO A 48 -15.83 3.12 8.48
N SER A 49 -15.22 2.47 9.48
CA SER A 49 -14.41 1.26 9.29
C SER A 49 -15.17 0.12 8.62
N GLU A 50 -16.39 -0.14 9.05
CA GLU A 50 -17.20 -1.25 8.52
C GLU A 50 -17.42 -1.12 7.02
N GLN A 51 -17.82 0.07 6.54
CA GLN A 51 -18.04 0.33 5.12
C GLN A 51 -16.74 0.22 4.29
N CYS A 52 -15.60 0.55 4.89
CA CYS A 52 -14.33 0.50 4.18
C CYS A 52 -13.80 -0.92 3.97
N ILE A 53 -14.09 -1.84 4.89
CA ILE A 53 -13.55 -3.21 4.86
C ILE A 53 -14.55 -4.26 4.38
N GLU A 54 -15.84 -3.91 4.24
CA GLU A 54 -16.93 -4.83 3.91
C GLU A 54 -16.61 -5.71 2.70
N GLY A 55 -16.23 -5.12 1.58
CA GLY A 55 -15.95 -5.87 0.36
C GLY A 55 -14.81 -6.88 0.52
N ALA A 56 -13.72 -6.49 1.20
CA ALA A 56 -12.60 -7.40 1.46
C ALA A 56 -13.00 -8.49 2.46
N ARG A 57 -13.81 -8.15 3.49
CA ARG A 57 -14.32 -9.10 4.48
C ARG A 57 -15.21 -10.15 3.81
N ASP A 58 -16.14 -9.73 2.96
CA ASP A 58 -17.03 -10.64 2.25
C ASP A 58 -16.28 -11.57 1.31
N ALA A 59 -15.33 -11.06 0.54
CA ALA A 59 -14.51 -11.87 -0.35
C ALA A 59 -13.63 -12.89 0.41
N CYS A 60 -13.16 -12.53 1.62
CA CYS A 60 -12.30 -13.39 2.43
C CYS A 60 -13.07 -14.28 3.41
N ARG A 61 -14.40 -14.21 3.48
CA ARG A 61 -15.23 -14.97 4.44
C ARG A 61 -14.98 -16.47 4.40
N ILE A 62 -14.66 -17.03 3.23
CA ILE A 62 -14.34 -18.45 3.07
C ILE A 62 -13.11 -18.91 3.87
N PHE A 63 -12.25 -17.97 4.31
CA PHE A 63 -11.06 -18.25 5.11
C PHE A 63 -11.28 -18.05 6.61
N GLY A 64 -12.47 -17.61 7.02
CA GLY A 64 -12.88 -17.33 8.39
C GLY A 64 -13.09 -15.84 8.68
N ASP A 65 -13.89 -15.55 9.69
CA ASP A 65 -14.29 -14.19 10.06
C ASP A 65 -13.13 -13.38 10.70
N ASP A 66 -12.09 -14.05 11.21
CA ASP A 66 -10.91 -13.43 11.85
C ASP A 66 -9.78 -13.12 10.84
N VAL A 67 -10.08 -12.91 9.57
CA VAL A 67 -9.07 -12.60 8.54
C VAL A 67 -8.94 -11.11 8.30
N VAL A 68 -10.04 -10.36 8.18
CA VAL A 68 -10.05 -8.95 7.77
C VAL A 68 -10.46 -8.04 8.91
N HIS A 69 -9.59 -7.09 9.28
CA HIS A 69 -9.83 -6.17 10.39
C HIS A 69 -9.47 -4.73 10.06
N ALA A 70 -10.27 -3.82 10.58
CA ALA A 70 -9.97 -2.41 10.73
C ALA A 70 -9.44 -2.16 12.16
N LEU A 71 -8.20 -1.74 12.31
CA LEU A 71 -7.61 -1.48 13.62
C LEU A 71 -7.61 0.02 13.92
N ASN A 72 -8.68 0.49 14.55
CA ASN A 72 -8.95 1.91 14.84
C ASN A 72 -8.91 2.26 16.34
N ASN A 73 -8.27 1.43 17.17
CA ASN A 73 -8.02 1.72 18.59
C ASN A 73 -6.51 1.73 18.85
N LYS A 74 -6.02 2.73 19.60
CA LYS A 74 -4.60 2.91 19.99
C LYS A 74 -4.01 1.66 20.64
N GLU A 75 -4.77 0.87 21.36
CA GLU A 75 -4.32 -0.35 22.01
C GLU A 75 -3.72 -1.40 21.05
N PHE A 76 -4.09 -1.38 19.77
CA PHE A 76 -3.54 -2.27 18.75
C PHE A 76 -2.15 -1.85 18.25
N TYR A 77 -1.62 -0.73 18.74
CA TYR A 77 -0.37 -0.15 18.27
C TYR A 77 0.69 -0.14 19.36
N ARG A 78 1.94 -0.16 18.95
CA ARG A 78 3.12 -0.02 19.82
C ARG A 78 4.08 0.98 19.20
N GLU A 79 4.64 1.84 20.05
CA GLU A 79 5.67 2.79 19.65
C GLU A 79 6.94 2.05 19.21
N VAL A 80 7.52 2.54 18.13
CA VAL A 80 8.79 2.05 17.57
C VAL A 80 9.68 3.23 17.19
N ALA A 81 10.97 3.09 17.46
CA ALA A 81 11.98 4.03 17.00
C ALA A 81 12.26 3.83 15.50
N VAL A 82 12.28 4.91 14.75
CA VAL A 82 12.70 4.95 13.35
C VAL A 82 14.18 5.34 13.31
N ARG A 83 15.06 4.40 13.57
CA ARG A 83 16.50 4.66 13.77
C ARG A 83 17.17 5.35 12.60
N GLU A 84 16.82 4.97 11.38
CA GLU A 84 17.32 5.56 10.14
C GLU A 84 16.51 6.79 9.69
N GLY A 85 15.51 7.20 10.46
CA GLY A 85 14.65 8.33 10.14
C GLY A 85 15.41 9.65 10.12
N LYS A 86 15.17 10.47 9.12
CA LYS A 86 15.69 11.85 9.00
C LYS A 86 14.67 12.87 9.54
N SER A 87 13.42 12.63 9.32
CA SER A 87 12.29 13.48 9.74
C SER A 87 11.42 12.80 10.79
N LEU A 88 11.03 11.54 10.58
CA LEU A 88 10.24 10.74 11.50
C LEU A 88 11.16 9.90 12.37
N ARG A 89 11.23 10.19 13.67
CA ARG A 89 12.14 9.51 14.62
C ARG A 89 11.48 8.37 15.39
N GLU A 90 10.17 8.45 15.56
CA GLU A 90 9.36 7.47 16.27
C GLU A 90 7.94 7.48 15.73
N THR A 91 7.23 6.38 15.84
CA THR A 91 5.83 6.26 15.46
C THR A 91 5.19 5.04 16.10
N ASP A 92 3.86 5.03 16.19
CA ASP A 92 3.10 3.87 16.66
C ASP A 92 2.71 3.00 15.47
N VAL A 93 3.20 1.76 15.43
CA VAL A 93 2.90 0.76 14.39
C VAL A 93 2.01 -0.33 14.96
N MET A 94 1.14 -0.90 14.13
CA MET A 94 0.31 -2.06 14.48
C MET A 94 1.15 -3.19 15.05
N LYS A 95 0.78 -3.71 16.23
CA LYS A 95 1.46 -4.83 16.90
C LYS A 95 1.54 -6.06 16.01
N ASP A 96 0.43 -6.42 15.34
CA ASP A 96 0.38 -7.57 14.43
C ASP A 96 1.42 -7.49 13.31
N VAL A 97 1.71 -6.29 12.80
CA VAL A 97 2.73 -6.09 11.76
C VAL A 97 4.12 -6.31 12.33
N LEU A 98 4.39 -5.76 13.51
CA LEU A 98 5.69 -5.89 14.19
C LEU A 98 5.99 -7.33 14.59
N ASP A 99 4.96 -8.09 14.94
CA ASP A 99 5.06 -9.47 15.38
C ASP A 99 4.93 -10.48 14.22
N SER A 100 4.65 -10.01 12.98
CA SER A 100 4.52 -10.86 11.80
C SER A 100 5.88 -11.23 11.21
N GLN A 101 5.98 -12.45 10.69
CA GLN A 101 7.17 -12.91 9.93
C GLN A 101 7.18 -12.37 8.50
N VAL A 102 6.01 -12.12 7.91
CA VAL A 102 5.85 -11.69 6.53
C VAL A 102 4.83 -10.57 6.46
N LEU A 103 5.23 -9.45 5.87
CA LEU A 103 4.35 -8.34 5.49
C LEU A 103 4.22 -8.32 3.97
N ILE A 104 2.99 -8.32 3.47
CA ILE A 104 2.65 -8.15 2.05
C ILE A 104 1.93 -6.83 1.87
N ALA A 105 2.47 -5.93 1.06
CA ALA A 105 1.78 -4.71 0.65
C ALA A 105 0.92 -5.01 -0.58
N ALA A 106 -0.37 -4.70 -0.51
CA ALA A 106 -1.33 -4.92 -1.60
C ALA A 106 -2.10 -3.62 -1.94
N PRO A 107 -1.40 -2.54 -2.36
CA PRO A 107 -2.05 -1.27 -2.66
C PRO A 107 -2.82 -1.33 -3.98
N VAL A 108 -3.91 -0.53 -4.08
CA VAL A 108 -4.47 -0.17 -5.38
C VAL A 108 -3.65 0.96 -5.99
N ALA A 109 -3.44 0.90 -7.30
CA ALA A 109 -2.77 1.98 -8.04
C ALA A 109 -3.70 3.20 -8.14
N LYS A 110 -3.32 4.31 -7.48
CA LYS A 110 -4.12 5.53 -7.47
C LYS A 110 -3.29 6.80 -7.33
N SER A 111 -3.81 7.87 -7.90
CA SER A 111 -3.30 9.23 -7.72
C SER A 111 -3.42 9.70 -6.28
N HIS A 112 -2.69 10.74 -5.92
CA HIS A 112 -2.76 11.35 -4.60
C HIS A 112 -2.31 12.81 -4.65
N GLY A 113 -3.17 13.74 -4.27
CA GLY A 113 -2.92 15.18 -4.39
C GLY A 113 -1.60 15.66 -3.75
N SER A 114 -1.22 15.12 -2.58
CA SER A 114 0.00 15.57 -1.87
C SER A 114 1.28 14.83 -2.28
N THR A 115 1.19 13.64 -2.87
CA THR A 115 2.36 12.79 -3.15
C THR A 115 2.49 12.35 -4.61
N GLY A 116 1.59 12.84 -5.49
CA GLY A 116 1.46 12.44 -6.88
C GLY A 116 0.74 11.10 -7.01
N VAL A 117 1.22 10.08 -6.37
CA VAL A 117 0.61 8.74 -6.36
C VAL A 117 0.51 8.18 -4.94
N SER A 118 -0.44 7.26 -4.74
CA SER A 118 -0.53 6.41 -3.55
C SER A 118 -0.36 4.96 -3.99
N LEU A 119 0.80 4.38 -3.63
CA LEU A 119 1.19 3.01 -3.94
C LEU A 119 1.70 2.32 -2.67
N SER A 120 2.65 1.38 -2.78
CA SER A 120 3.07 0.57 -1.65
C SER A 120 3.73 1.40 -0.53
N MET A 121 4.68 2.26 -0.86
CA MET A 121 5.39 3.08 0.13
C MET A 121 4.45 4.00 0.90
N LYS A 122 3.60 4.76 0.19
CA LYS A 122 2.59 5.63 0.81
C LYS A 122 1.55 4.82 1.59
N GLY A 123 1.23 3.61 1.10
CA GLY A 123 0.29 2.68 1.71
C GLY A 123 0.68 2.25 3.13
N MET A 124 1.99 2.20 3.45
CA MET A 124 2.47 1.85 4.80
C MET A 124 1.95 2.78 5.89
N MET A 125 1.58 4.01 5.57
CA MET A 125 0.96 4.92 6.53
C MET A 125 -0.37 4.40 7.09
N GLY A 126 -1.05 3.47 6.42
CA GLY A 126 -2.24 2.79 6.93
C GLY A 126 -1.95 1.79 8.06
N LEU A 127 -0.68 1.54 8.39
CA LEU A 127 -0.26 0.70 9.51
C LEU A 127 0.18 1.51 10.74
N VAL A 128 0.03 2.84 10.69
CA VAL A 128 0.44 3.78 11.73
C VAL A 128 -0.79 4.38 12.40
N TRP A 129 -0.73 4.53 13.74
CA TRP A 129 -1.83 5.13 14.50
C TRP A 129 -2.06 6.58 14.13
N ASN A 130 -1.08 7.44 14.37
CA ASN A 130 -1.22 8.89 14.14
C ASN A 130 -0.51 9.33 12.85
N ARG A 131 -1.03 8.88 11.70
CA ARG A 131 -0.47 9.26 10.39
C ARG A 131 -0.66 10.74 10.04
N SER A 132 -1.59 11.47 10.71
CA SER A 132 -1.80 12.89 10.47
C SER A 132 -0.55 13.71 10.84
N ILE A 133 0.19 13.32 11.87
CA ILE A 133 1.48 13.95 12.24
C ILE A 133 2.45 14.01 11.05
N MET A 134 2.47 12.96 10.20
CA MET A 134 3.34 12.94 9.02
C MET A 134 2.99 14.04 8.01
N HIS A 135 1.72 14.50 7.98
CA HIS A 135 1.28 15.60 7.11
C HIS A 135 1.53 16.99 7.71
N TRP A 136 1.54 17.11 9.05
CA TRP A 136 1.55 18.41 9.72
C TRP A 136 2.92 18.83 10.27
N ARG A 137 3.70 17.87 10.80
CA ARG A 137 4.98 18.13 11.48
C ARG A 137 6.19 17.74 10.67
N HIS A 138 6.01 16.94 9.62
CA HIS A 138 7.09 16.38 8.85
C HIS A 138 6.99 16.78 7.37
N ASN A 139 8.11 16.75 6.67
CA ASN A 139 8.04 16.64 5.22
C ASN A 139 7.46 15.27 4.89
N LEU A 140 6.27 15.23 4.29
CA LEU A 140 5.53 13.98 4.06
C LEU A 140 6.35 12.95 3.29
N HIS A 141 7.10 13.39 2.27
CA HIS A 141 7.90 12.47 1.45
C HIS A 141 9.07 11.86 2.25
N ASP A 142 9.75 12.65 3.07
CA ASP A 142 10.82 12.17 3.94
C ASP A 142 10.24 11.21 5.00
N ALA A 143 9.11 11.56 5.61
CA ALA A 143 8.45 10.71 6.60
C ALA A 143 7.96 9.37 6.01
N ILE A 144 7.49 9.34 4.76
CA ILE A 144 7.15 8.08 4.06
C ILE A 144 8.40 7.21 3.91
N VAL A 145 9.52 7.78 3.47
CA VAL A 145 10.78 7.03 3.29
C VAL A 145 11.30 6.54 4.64
N ASP A 146 11.25 7.39 5.67
CA ASP A 146 11.64 7.02 7.03
C ASP A 146 10.80 5.85 7.54
N LEU A 147 9.49 5.90 7.37
CA LEU A 147 8.58 4.81 7.74
C LEU A 147 8.93 3.50 7.01
N CYS A 148 9.31 3.57 5.73
CA CYS A 148 9.71 2.41 4.94
C CYS A 148 11.05 1.79 5.38
N THR A 149 11.83 2.45 6.24
CA THR A 149 13.01 1.82 6.87
C THR A 149 12.62 0.80 7.95
N VAL A 150 11.43 0.95 8.54
CA VAL A 150 10.85 0.06 9.55
C VAL A 150 9.87 -0.93 8.92
N LEU A 151 8.98 -0.45 8.06
CA LEU A 151 7.95 -1.25 7.40
C LEU A 151 8.44 -1.68 6.01
N LYS A 152 9.15 -2.81 5.95
CA LYS A 152 9.72 -3.39 4.72
C LYS A 152 8.89 -4.61 4.33
N PRO A 153 7.93 -4.51 3.37
CA PRO A 153 7.19 -5.68 2.92
C PRO A 153 8.11 -6.69 2.22
N SER A 154 7.88 -7.97 2.48
CA SER A 154 8.56 -9.08 1.80
C SER A 154 8.12 -9.23 0.35
N LEU A 155 6.89 -8.77 0.07
CA LEU A 155 6.28 -8.77 -1.25
C LEU A 155 5.36 -7.56 -1.39
N VAL A 156 5.37 -6.95 -2.56
CA VAL A 156 4.40 -5.94 -3.00
C VAL A 156 3.59 -6.53 -4.14
N VAL A 157 2.27 -6.40 -4.07
CA VAL A 157 1.32 -6.76 -5.13
C VAL A 157 0.44 -5.55 -5.39
N VAL A 158 0.78 -4.75 -6.39
CA VAL A 158 0.00 -3.56 -6.76
C VAL A 158 -1.21 -4.02 -7.58
N ASP A 159 -2.39 -3.76 -7.06
CA ASP A 159 -3.63 -3.88 -7.81
C ASP A 159 -3.75 -2.72 -8.81
N ALA A 160 -3.49 -3.00 -10.07
CA ALA A 160 -3.78 -2.13 -11.19
C ALA A 160 -4.83 -2.76 -12.12
N THR A 161 -5.74 -3.58 -11.57
CA THR A 161 -6.91 -4.04 -12.32
C THR A 161 -7.80 -2.88 -12.70
N ARG A 162 -7.84 -1.85 -11.84
CA ARG A 162 -8.36 -0.51 -12.06
C ARG A 162 -7.35 0.49 -11.50
N VAL A 163 -7.21 1.63 -12.13
CA VAL A 163 -6.28 2.69 -11.71
C VAL A 163 -7.04 4.01 -11.63
N LEU A 164 -7.04 4.65 -10.45
CA LEU A 164 -7.57 6.00 -10.27
C LEU A 164 -6.48 7.01 -10.65
N THR A 165 -6.57 7.57 -11.86
CA THR A 165 -5.51 8.39 -12.45
C THR A 165 -5.56 9.87 -12.08
N SER A 166 -6.70 10.36 -11.57
CA SER A 166 -6.84 11.74 -11.07
C SER A 166 -7.66 11.78 -9.78
N ASP A 167 -7.65 12.91 -9.07
CA ASP A 167 -8.50 13.25 -7.93
C ASP A 167 -8.47 12.26 -6.76
N GLY A 168 -7.40 11.45 -6.70
CA GLY A 168 -7.14 10.56 -5.55
C GLY A 168 -6.65 11.32 -4.31
N PRO A 169 -6.68 10.65 -3.15
CA PRO A 169 -6.79 9.20 -3.00
C PRO A 169 -8.23 8.69 -2.77
N GLY A 170 -9.24 9.55 -2.58
CA GLY A 170 -10.61 9.16 -2.20
C GLY A 170 -11.63 9.27 -3.33
N GLY A 171 -11.24 9.81 -4.47
CA GLY A 171 -12.14 10.03 -5.61
C GLY A 171 -13.27 11.08 -5.30
N PRO A 172 -14.26 11.21 -6.15
CA PRO A 172 -14.30 10.60 -7.48
C PRO A 172 -13.27 11.20 -8.44
N GLY A 173 -12.79 10.41 -9.37
CA GLY A 173 -11.82 10.83 -10.39
C GLY A 173 -11.83 9.93 -11.62
N THR A 174 -10.87 10.13 -12.52
CA THR A 174 -10.76 9.33 -13.74
C THR A 174 -10.20 7.95 -13.41
N VAL A 175 -10.93 6.90 -13.77
CA VAL A 175 -10.53 5.50 -13.59
C VAL A 175 -10.33 4.83 -14.96
N ILE A 176 -9.21 4.14 -15.11
CA ILE A 176 -8.93 3.24 -16.22
C ILE A 176 -8.90 1.79 -15.74
N THR A 177 -9.13 0.82 -16.64
CA THR A 177 -9.21 -0.60 -16.33
C THR A 177 -8.19 -1.43 -17.11
N PRO A 178 -6.87 -1.29 -16.82
CA PRO A 178 -5.83 -2.00 -17.57
C PRO A 178 -5.75 -3.49 -17.22
N ARG A 179 -6.49 -3.98 -16.22
CA ARG A 179 -6.54 -5.38 -15.78
C ARG A 179 -5.15 -5.97 -15.53
N THR A 180 -4.32 -5.21 -14.83
CA THR A 180 -2.91 -5.54 -14.60
C THR A 180 -2.65 -5.69 -13.10
N VAL A 181 -1.71 -6.57 -12.76
CA VAL A 181 -1.12 -6.67 -11.42
C VAL A 181 0.38 -6.53 -11.56
N VAL A 182 1.00 -5.75 -10.67
CA VAL A 182 2.46 -5.58 -10.62
C VAL A 182 2.97 -6.16 -9.30
N ALA A 183 3.88 -7.13 -9.37
CA ALA A 183 4.45 -7.75 -8.19
C ALA A 183 5.97 -7.59 -8.14
N SER A 184 6.52 -7.30 -6.96
CA SER A 184 7.96 -7.20 -6.72
C SER A 184 8.29 -7.43 -5.24
N ARG A 185 9.50 -7.95 -4.98
CA ARG A 185 10.07 -7.98 -3.63
C ARG A 185 10.75 -6.65 -3.24
N ASP A 186 10.93 -5.77 -4.19
CA ASP A 186 11.43 -4.41 -3.99
C ASP A 186 10.26 -3.43 -4.12
N MET A 187 9.90 -2.77 -3.01
CA MET A 187 8.75 -1.85 -2.97
C MET A 187 8.99 -0.58 -3.80
N VAL A 188 10.25 -0.13 -3.88
CA VAL A 188 10.61 1.04 -4.69
C VAL A 188 10.48 0.72 -6.17
N ALA A 189 10.93 -0.48 -6.58
CA ALA A 189 10.81 -0.96 -7.95
C ALA A 189 9.34 -1.19 -8.36
N ALA A 190 8.51 -1.74 -7.47
CA ALA A 190 7.08 -1.90 -7.72
C ALA A 190 6.39 -0.55 -7.97
N ASP A 191 6.65 0.41 -7.08
CA ASP A 191 6.06 1.75 -7.17
C ASP A 191 6.58 2.50 -8.41
N ALA A 192 7.90 2.45 -8.69
CA ALA A 192 8.51 3.08 -9.85
C ALA A 192 7.98 2.51 -11.18
N TYR A 193 7.88 1.19 -11.28
CA TYR A 193 7.31 0.53 -12.46
C TYR A 193 5.85 0.93 -12.66
N THR A 194 5.06 0.95 -11.61
CA THR A 194 3.64 1.33 -11.68
C THR A 194 3.46 2.78 -12.10
N VAL A 195 4.30 3.70 -11.59
CA VAL A 195 4.30 5.11 -12.04
C VAL A 195 4.57 5.22 -13.53
N GLN A 196 5.56 4.53 -14.04
CA GLN A 196 5.93 4.58 -15.45
C GLN A 196 4.93 3.88 -16.38
N ALA A 197 4.21 2.85 -15.87
CA ALA A 197 3.29 2.04 -16.67
C ALA A 197 2.02 2.80 -17.07
N PHE A 198 1.58 3.78 -16.26
CA PHE A 198 0.31 4.49 -16.46
C PHE A 198 0.52 5.99 -16.66
N GLU A 199 -0.55 6.65 -17.10
CA GLU A 199 -0.64 8.11 -17.09
C GLU A 199 -1.31 8.57 -15.80
N TRP A 200 -0.83 9.70 -15.27
CA TRP A 200 -1.33 10.30 -14.05
C TRP A 200 -1.67 11.77 -14.32
N TYR A 201 -2.88 12.18 -13.94
CA TYR A 201 -3.35 13.55 -14.23
C TYR A 201 -3.27 13.92 -15.72
N GLY A 202 -3.52 12.93 -16.61
CA GLY A 202 -3.49 13.11 -18.06
C GLY A 202 -2.10 13.22 -18.69
N GLN A 203 -1.05 12.86 -17.96
CA GLN A 203 0.35 12.94 -18.47
C GLN A 203 1.20 11.76 -18.01
N LYS A 204 2.27 11.49 -18.75
CA LYS A 204 3.31 10.53 -18.34
C LYS A 204 4.11 11.13 -17.19
N LEU A 205 4.22 10.37 -16.11
CA LEU A 205 5.02 10.74 -14.95
C LEU A 205 6.22 9.80 -14.82
N GLY A 206 7.42 10.36 -14.75
CA GLY A 206 8.62 9.58 -14.42
C GLY A 206 8.67 9.29 -12.91
N PRO A 207 9.18 8.13 -12.50
CA PRO A 207 9.31 7.80 -11.07
C PRO A 207 10.24 8.78 -10.32
N ASP A 208 11.18 9.43 -11.01
CA ASP A 208 12.03 10.49 -10.48
C ASP A 208 11.25 11.75 -10.06
N LYS A 209 10.09 11.99 -10.65
CA LYS A 209 9.17 13.10 -10.30
C LYS A 209 8.35 12.80 -9.04
N VAL A 210 8.28 11.55 -8.65
CA VAL A 210 7.63 11.15 -7.38
C VAL A 210 8.66 11.18 -6.26
N ARG A 211 8.70 12.27 -5.51
CA ARG A 211 9.78 12.58 -4.57
C ARG A 211 10.11 11.46 -3.60
N HIS A 212 9.14 10.80 -2.98
CA HIS A 212 9.42 9.72 -2.02
C HIS A 212 10.02 8.48 -2.69
N ILE A 213 9.68 8.17 -3.94
CA ILE A 213 10.30 7.06 -4.70
C ILE A 213 11.77 7.39 -4.97
N ARG A 214 12.05 8.60 -5.46
CA ARG A 214 13.43 9.06 -5.70
C ARG A 214 14.26 9.05 -4.42
N LEU A 215 13.76 9.63 -3.33
CA LEU A 215 14.45 9.65 -2.04
C LEU A 215 14.73 8.24 -1.50
N ALA A 216 13.81 7.31 -1.67
CA ALA A 216 14.01 5.91 -1.25
C ALA A 216 15.12 5.24 -2.07
N HIS A 217 15.15 5.48 -3.36
CA HIS A 217 16.23 5.01 -4.23
C HIS A 217 17.59 5.60 -3.82
N GLU A 218 17.66 6.92 -3.64
CA GLU A 218 18.88 7.64 -3.20
C GLU A 218 19.38 7.13 -1.83
N ARG A 219 18.48 6.64 -0.97
CA ARG A 219 18.81 6.05 0.34
C ARG A 219 19.07 4.54 0.31
N GLY A 220 19.06 3.92 -0.87
CA GLY A 220 19.34 2.49 -1.02
C GLY A 220 18.25 1.55 -0.52
N LEU A 221 17.00 2.02 -0.36
CA LEU A 221 15.87 1.20 0.07
C LEU A 221 15.33 0.31 -1.05
N GLY A 222 15.67 0.58 -2.30
CA GLY A 222 15.28 -0.16 -3.49
C GLY A 222 15.64 0.57 -4.78
N ARG A 223 15.22 0.03 -5.91
CA ARG A 223 15.62 0.50 -7.25
C ARG A 223 14.48 1.22 -7.97
N MET A 224 14.76 2.44 -8.41
CA MET A 224 13.83 3.25 -9.20
C MET A 224 14.10 3.14 -10.72
N ASP A 225 15.27 2.70 -11.11
CA ASP A 225 15.75 2.62 -12.50
C ASP A 225 15.09 1.43 -13.24
N VAL A 226 13.83 1.57 -13.59
CA VAL A 226 12.97 0.51 -14.15
C VAL A 226 13.60 -0.18 -15.38
N GLN A 227 14.37 0.56 -16.19
CA GLN A 227 15.02 0.04 -17.39
C GLN A 227 16.12 -0.98 -17.11
N SER A 228 16.69 -0.98 -15.91
CA SER A 228 17.70 -1.96 -15.48
C SER A 228 17.10 -3.12 -14.68
N LEU A 229 15.77 -3.15 -14.50
CA LEU A 229 15.08 -4.23 -13.82
C LEU A 229 14.77 -5.39 -14.77
N ILE A 230 14.83 -6.61 -14.25
CA ILE A 230 14.32 -7.79 -14.97
C ILE A 230 12.81 -7.81 -14.78
N VAL A 231 12.07 -7.50 -15.84
CA VAL A 231 10.60 -7.51 -15.83
C VAL A 231 10.11 -8.71 -16.63
N LYS A 232 9.39 -9.62 -15.95
CA LYS A 232 8.68 -10.73 -16.60
C LYS A 232 7.21 -10.33 -16.77
N LYS A 233 6.73 -10.29 -18.00
CA LYS A 233 5.32 -10.10 -18.33
C LYS A 233 4.65 -11.46 -18.58
N VAL A 234 3.48 -11.65 -17.95
CA VAL A 234 2.63 -12.82 -18.17
C VAL A 234 1.28 -12.29 -18.66
N VAL A 235 0.79 -12.82 -19.73
CA VAL A 235 -0.54 -12.54 -20.29
C VAL A 235 -1.38 -13.79 -20.10
N ILE A 236 -2.57 -13.63 -19.52
CA ILE A 236 -3.57 -14.67 -19.24
C ILE A 236 -4.87 -14.34 -19.97
#